data_94521c0f3726be1bdfe6f9228cc40dd8
#
_entry.id   94521c0f3726be1bdfe6f9228cc40dd8
#
_cell.length_a   1.000
_cell.length_b   1.000
_cell.length_c   1.000
_cell.angle_alpha   90.00
_cell.angle_beta   90.00
_cell.angle_gamma   90.00
#
_symmetry.space_group_name_H-M   'P 1'
#
loop_
_entity.id
_entity.type
_entity.pdbx_description
1 polymer ?
#
loop_
_entity_poly.entity_id
_entity_poly.type
_entity_poly.pdbx_seq_one_letter_code
_entity_poly.pdbx_strand_id
1 'polypeptide(L)' 'SYAGRKQKKRQFRQLWIARINAAARMNGLSYSKMMHGLKVANIDINRKMLAEMAVNDAAGFTALAEIAKKAIA' A
#
# COMPACT_ATOMS: atom_id res chain seq x y z
N SER A 1 -3.83 16.27 23.49
CA SER A 1 -2.95 17.40 23.17
C SER A 1 -2.56 17.38 21.71
N TYR A 2 -2.07 18.50 21.22
CA TYR A 2 -1.63 18.65 19.82
C TYR A 2 -0.51 17.67 19.46
N ALA A 3 0.45 17.49 20.35
CA ALA A 3 1.56 16.55 20.13
C ALA A 3 1.06 15.12 20.07
N GLY A 4 0.09 14.74 20.91
CA GLY A 4 -0.48 13.41 20.89
C GLY A 4 -1.23 13.11 19.59
N ARG A 5 -1.93 14.08 19.03
CA ARG A 5 -2.64 13.92 17.76
C ARG A 5 -1.66 13.71 16.60
N LYS A 6 -0.54 14.43 16.56
CA LYS A 6 0.49 14.24 15.54
C LYS A 6 1.13 12.86 15.64
N GLN A 7 1.41 12.40 16.85
CA GLN A 7 1.99 11.08 17.07
C GLN A 7 1.05 9.97 16.59
N LYS A 8 -0.27 10.09 16.87
CA LYS A 8 -1.24 9.12 16.39
C LYS A 8 -1.28 9.05 14.87
N LYS A 9 -1.27 10.19 14.17
CA LYS A 9 -1.24 10.23 12.71
C LYS A 9 -0.01 9.52 12.15
N ARG A 10 1.17 9.76 12.75
CA ARG A 10 2.42 9.09 12.35
C ARG A 10 2.35 7.59 12.55
N GLN A 11 1.81 7.15 13.70
CA GLN A 11 1.68 5.72 14.01
C GLN A 11 0.76 5.01 13.03
N PHE A 12 -0.39 5.60 12.70
CA PHE A 12 -1.31 5.03 11.72
C PHE A 12 -0.67 4.95 10.34
N ARG A 13 0.02 6.00 9.91
CA ARG A 13 0.68 6.02 8.60
C ARG A 13 1.77 4.96 8.53
N GLN A 14 2.58 4.81 9.57
CA GLN A 14 3.61 3.78 9.64
C GLN A 14 3.01 2.39 9.59
N LEU A 15 1.89 2.18 10.28
CA LEU A 15 1.19 0.90 10.28
C LEU A 15 0.65 0.57 8.87
N TRP A 16 0.06 1.54 8.19
CA TRP A 16 -0.41 1.34 6.83
C TRP A 16 0.72 0.98 5.87
N ILE A 17 1.84 1.71 5.96
CA ILE A 17 3.02 1.44 5.13
C ILE A 17 3.57 0.05 5.42
N ALA A 18 3.67 -0.34 6.68
CA ALA A 18 4.15 -1.66 7.06
C ALA A 18 3.26 -2.78 6.51
N ARG A 19 1.94 -2.62 6.59
CA ARG A 19 0.98 -3.59 6.06
C ARG A 19 1.06 -3.70 4.54
N ILE A 20 1.11 -2.56 3.85
CA ILE A 20 1.23 -2.53 2.40
C ILE A 20 2.55 -3.16 1.97
N ASN A 21 3.65 -2.84 2.64
CA ASN A 21 4.97 -3.37 2.32
C ASN A 21 5.01 -4.90 2.49
N ALA A 22 4.48 -5.41 3.59
CA ALA A 22 4.43 -6.85 3.84
C ALA A 22 3.63 -7.57 2.76
N ALA A 23 2.45 -7.07 2.41
CA ALA A 23 1.60 -7.65 1.38
C ALA A 23 2.24 -7.55 -0.01
N ALA A 24 2.88 -6.42 -0.31
CA ALA A 24 3.58 -6.24 -1.59
C ALA A 24 4.72 -7.23 -1.74
N ARG A 25 5.49 -7.48 -0.67
CA ARG A 25 6.58 -8.45 -0.68
C ARG A 25 6.07 -9.87 -0.92
N MET A 26 4.93 -10.22 -0.36
CA MET A 26 4.29 -11.51 -0.61
C MET A 26 3.95 -11.69 -2.09
N ASN A 27 3.74 -10.60 -2.81
CA ASN A 27 3.47 -10.60 -4.24
C ASN A 27 4.70 -10.29 -5.10
N GLY A 28 5.89 -10.29 -4.49
CA GLY A 28 7.14 -10.08 -5.22
C GLY A 28 7.49 -8.63 -5.52
N LEU A 29 6.88 -7.69 -4.79
CA LEU A 29 7.14 -6.26 -4.95
C LEU A 29 7.60 -5.64 -3.64
N SER A 30 8.32 -4.50 -3.74
CA SER A 30 8.53 -3.63 -2.59
C SER A 30 7.42 -2.59 -2.52
N TYR A 31 7.27 -1.93 -1.37
CA TYR A 31 6.32 -0.84 -1.19
C TYR A 31 6.50 0.24 -2.26
N SER A 32 7.75 0.67 -2.45
CA SER A 32 8.07 1.73 -3.41
C SER A 32 7.71 1.34 -4.85
N LYS A 33 8.04 0.12 -5.24
CA LYS A 33 7.72 -0.39 -6.58
C LYS A 33 6.21 -0.50 -6.79
N MET A 34 5.48 -0.98 -5.78
CA MET A 34 4.03 -1.08 -5.89
C MET A 34 3.38 0.30 -6.03
N MET A 35 3.79 1.27 -5.20
CA MET A 35 3.25 2.62 -5.28
C MET A 35 3.59 3.27 -6.62
N HIS A 36 4.81 3.08 -7.12
CA HIS A 36 5.21 3.58 -8.42
C HIS A 36 4.41 2.93 -9.55
N GLY A 37 4.25 1.61 -9.49
CA GLY A 37 3.50 0.87 -10.51
C GLY A 37 2.03 1.28 -10.57
N LEU A 38 1.38 1.48 -9.42
CA LEU A 38 0.01 1.96 -9.37
C LEU A 38 -0.11 3.37 -9.95
N LYS A 39 0.87 4.23 -9.69
CA LYS A 39 0.91 5.58 -10.24
C LYS A 39 1.07 5.56 -11.76
N VAL A 40 1.97 4.73 -12.27
CA VAL A 40 2.19 4.55 -13.71
C VAL A 40 0.95 3.99 -14.39
N ALA A 41 0.25 3.06 -13.73
CA ALA A 41 -1.00 2.48 -14.23
C ALA A 41 -2.19 3.44 -14.10
N ASN A 42 -1.98 4.62 -13.54
CA ASN A 42 -3.00 5.65 -13.34
C ASN A 42 -4.14 5.19 -12.41
N ILE A 43 -3.80 4.41 -11.40
CA ILE A 43 -4.75 3.96 -10.39
C ILE A 43 -4.67 4.89 -9.19
N ASP A 44 -5.78 5.59 -8.92
CA ASP A 44 -5.88 6.54 -7.81
C ASP A 44 -6.45 5.83 -6.57
N ILE A 45 -5.55 5.33 -5.73
CA ILE A 45 -5.92 4.65 -4.49
C ILE A 45 -5.01 5.13 -3.37
N ASN A 46 -5.58 5.43 -2.20
CA ASN A 46 -4.79 5.95 -1.08
C ASN A 46 -4.23 4.80 -0.21
N ARG A 47 -3.29 5.15 0.67
CA ARG A 47 -2.60 4.18 1.53
C ARG A 47 -3.56 3.45 2.48
N LYS A 48 -4.56 4.16 2.99
CA LYS A 48 -5.56 3.57 3.89
C LYS A 48 -6.33 2.46 3.19
N MET A 49 -6.79 2.71 1.97
CA MET A 49 -7.52 1.72 1.18
C MET A 49 -6.65 0.51 0.87
N LEU A 50 -5.39 0.73 0.49
CA LEU A 50 -4.44 -0.36 0.23
C LEU A 50 -4.19 -1.20 1.47
N ALA A 51 -4.01 -0.57 2.63
CA ALA A 51 -3.79 -1.29 3.88
C ALA A 51 -5.01 -2.11 4.28
N GLU A 52 -6.20 -1.58 4.08
CA GLU A 52 -7.45 -2.31 4.33
C GLU A 52 -7.57 -3.52 3.40
N MET A 53 -7.26 -3.37 2.13
CA MET A 53 -7.27 -4.47 1.17
C MET A 53 -6.25 -5.55 1.53
N ALA A 54 -5.07 -5.16 2.00
CA ALA A 54 -4.03 -6.10 2.41
C ALA A 54 -4.50 -7.03 3.53
N VAL A 55 -5.38 -6.54 4.40
CA VAL A 55 -5.91 -7.32 5.53
C VAL A 55 -7.23 -8.01 5.17
N ASN A 56 -8.16 -7.29 4.54
CA ASN A 56 -9.53 -7.73 4.34
C ASN A 56 -9.82 -8.28 2.95
N ASP A 57 -8.99 -7.95 1.95
CA ASP A 57 -9.20 -8.35 0.56
C ASP A 57 -7.87 -8.66 -0.10
N ALA A 58 -7.24 -9.74 0.34
CA ALA A 58 -5.93 -10.14 -0.17
C ALA A 58 -5.96 -10.43 -1.68
N ALA A 59 -7.05 -10.99 -2.19
CA ALA A 59 -7.19 -11.26 -3.62
C ALA A 59 -7.22 -9.97 -4.43
N GLY A 60 -7.95 -8.96 -3.97
CA GLY A 60 -7.97 -7.64 -4.60
C GLY A 60 -6.62 -6.96 -4.56
N PHE A 61 -5.91 -7.08 -3.44
CA PHE A 61 -4.55 -6.55 -3.30
C PHE A 61 -3.60 -7.23 -4.30
N THR A 62 -3.67 -8.55 -4.43
CA THR A 62 -2.86 -9.29 -5.39
C THR A 62 -3.15 -8.85 -6.82
N ALA A 63 -4.40 -8.60 -7.17
CA ALA A 63 -4.77 -8.09 -8.49
C ALA A 63 -4.13 -6.73 -8.76
N LEU A 64 -4.13 -5.83 -7.77
CA LEU A 64 -3.46 -4.52 -7.90
C LEU A 64 -1.95 -4.68 -8.03
N ALA A 65 -1.35 -5.60 -7.27
CA ALA A 65 0.09 -5.88 -7.36
C ALA A 65 0.47 -6.37 -8.75
N GLU A 66 -0.34 -7.22 -9.35
CA GLU A 66 -0.12 -7.71 -10.72
C GLU A 66 -0.17 -6.56 -11.73
N ILE A 67 -1.14 -5.66 -11.59
CA ILE A 67 -1.25 -4.48 -12.45
C ILE A 67 -0.01 -3.59 -12.30
N ALA A 68 0.44 -3.37 -11.05
CA ALA A 68 1.63 -2.58 -10.79
C ALA A 68 2.89 -3.20 -11.39
N LYS A 69 3.04 -4.52 -11.29
CA LYS A 69 4.17 -5.24 -11.91
C LYS A 69 4.21 -5.02 -13.42
N LYS A 70 3.08 -5.18 -14.08
CA LYS A 70 2.98 -4.99 -15.53
C LYS A 70 3.28 -3.55 -15.94
N ALA A 71 2.87 -2.58 -15.13
CA ALA A 71 3.08 -1.17 -15.43
C ALA A 71 4.55 -0.76 -15.38
N ILE A 72 5.37 -1.42 -14.55
CA ILE A 72 6.79 -1.10 -14.38
C ILE A 72 7.74 -2.14 -15.00
N ALA A 73 7.19 -3.15 -15.62
CA ALA A 73 7.98 -4.21 -16.27
C ALA A 73 8.73 -3.70 -17.50
#